data_c7532b29d9d83bc975cfa88bfd14fb55
#
_entry.id   c7532b29d9d83bc975cfa88bfd14fb55
#
_cell.length_a   1.000
_cell.length_b   1.000
_cell.length_c   1.000
_cell.angle_alpha   90.00
_cell.angle_beta   90.00
_cell.angle_gamma   90.00
#
_symmetry.space_group_name_H-M   'P 1'
#
loop_
_entity.id
_entity.type
_entity.pdbx_description
1 polymer ?
#
loop_
_entity_poly.entity_id
_entity_poly.type
_entity_poly.pdbx_seq_one_letter_code
_entity_poly.pdbx_strand_id
1 'polypeptide(L)'
;NTPGNYEYTLEGSVSDAKVLTLKANVPVPMGGIDIEFIQAETPIAYYVASTYQYNTNLSISVMGSSYGSTEDCKAIVKRASETTVNITLNGFGNLTGGGSNMSLGDFTINGVNVEKTTSGYTLSLGEFESEAESSTGTPTPITGVSLEGTVATDGTAEITVAFKPGSMPMPITAVFTGSSKSSAQ
;
A
#
# COMPACT_ATOMS: atom_id res chain seq x y z
N ASN A 1 -14.20 -50.90 13.60
CA ASN A 1 -14.96 -49.83 12.92
C ASN A 1 -14.33 -49.57 11.55
N THR A 2 -14.99 -50.08 10.51
CA THR A 2 -14.62 -49.78 9.13
C THR A 2 -15.05 -48.32 8.86
N PRO A 3 -14.18 -47.45 8.36
CA PRO A 3 -14.58 -46.11 7.94
C PRO A 3 -15.65 -46.27 6.84
N GLY A 4 -16.84 -45.73 7.07
CA GLY A 4 -17.88 -45.68 6.05
C GLY A 4 -17.54 -44.65 5.00
N ASN A 5 -17.76 -44.98 3.73
CA ASN A 5 -17.76 -43.99 2.67
C ASN A 5 -19.10 -43.26 2.75
N TYR A 6 -19.03 -41.96 2.97
CA TYR A 6 -20.19 -41.08 2.95
C TYR A 6 -20.18 -40.29 1.64
N GLU A 7 -21.28 -40.37 0.89
CA GLU A 7 -21.48 -39.47 -0.25
C GLU A 7 -21.99 -38.13 0.29
N TYR A 8 -21.40 -37.02 -0.15
CA TYR A 8 -21.85 -35.68 0.18
C TYR A 8 -21.97 -34.84 -1.09
N THR A 9 -22.88 -33.88 -1.04
CA THR A 9 -23.05 -32.90 -2.12
C THR A 9 -22.38 -31.62 -1.71
N LEU A 10 -21.54 -31.05 -2.60
CA LEU A 10 -20.97 -29.76 -2.48
C LEU A 10 -21.59 -28.86 -3.54
N GLU A 11 -22.26 -27.79 -3.12
CA GLU A 11 -22.81 -26.76 -3.99
C GLU A 11 -22.00 -25.48 -3.85
N GLY A 12 -21.70 -24.82 -4.95
CA GLY A 12 -20.95 -23.57 -4.96
C GLY A 12 -21.54 -22.56 -5.89
N SER A 13 -21.45 -21.29 -5.50
CA SER A 13 -21.83 -20.16 -6.35
C SER A 13 -20.82 -19.04 -6.21
N VAL A 14 -20.64 -18.27 -7.29
CA VAL A 14 -19.85 -17.04 -7.29
C VAL A 14 -20.77 -15.89 -7.67
N SER A 15 -20.89 -14.89 -6.80
CA SER A 15 -21.71 -13.70 -7.06
C SER A 15 -21.03 -12.77 -8.09
N ASP A 16 -21.79 -11.79 -8.60
CA ASP A 16 -21.27 -10.73 -9.49
C ASP A 16 -20.15 -9.91 -8.80
N ALA A 17 -20.18 -9.82 -7.47
CA ALA A 17 -19.11 -9.24 -6.64
C ALA A 17 -17.91 -10.17 -6.44
N LYS A 18 -17.87 -11.34 -7.13
CA LYS A 18 -16.83 -12.37 -7.02
C LYS A 18 -16.68 -12.97 -5.62
N VAL A 19 -17.74 -12.98 -4.84
CA VAL A 19 -17.79 -13.66 -3.54
C VAL A 19 -18.17 -15.11 -3.77
N LEU A 20 -17.33 -16.03 -3.29
CA LEU A 20 -17.56 -17.48 -3.35
C LEU A 20 -18.41 -17.91 -2.13
N THR A 21 -19.48 -18.62 -2.38
CA THR A 21 -20.25 -19.33 -1.36
C THR A 21 -20.20 -20.83 -1.65
N LEU A 22 -19.86 -21.64 -0.64
CA LEU A 22 -19.87 -23.10 -0.72
C LEU A 22 -20.80 -23.65 0.37
N LYS A 23 -21.64 -24.61 0.00
CA LYS A 23 -22.53 -25.31 0.93
C LYS A 23 -22.30 -26.80 0.79
N ALA A 24 -22.19 -27.47 1.91
CA ALA A 24 -22.08 -28.92 1.96
C ALA A 24 -22.97 -29.50 3.08
N ASN A 25 -23.68 -30.57 2.79
CA ASN A 25 -24.30 -31.41 3.80
C ASN A 25 -23.44 -32.66 3.98
N VAL A 26 -22.89 -32.84 5.17
CA VAL A 26 -22.08 -34.03 5.50
C VAL A 26 -22.95 -34.99 6.31
N PRO A 27 -23.36 -36.16 5.76
CA PRO A 27 -24.16 -37.09 6.47
C PRO A 27 -23.36 -37.74 7.61
N VAL A 28 -23.91 -37.72 8.82
CA VAL A 28 -23.36 -38.38 10.01
C VAL A 28 -24.44 -39.25 10.66
N PRO A 29 -24.10 -40.28 11.44
CA PRO A 29 -25.07 -41.25 11.97
C PRO A 29 -26.22 -40.68 12.80
N MET A 30 -26.11 -39.46 13.28
CA MET A 30 -27.11 -38.75 14.11
C MET A 30 -27.85 -37.64 13.36
N GLY A 31 -27.77 -37.58 12.03
CA GLY A 31 -28.29 -36.51 11.18
C GLY A 31 -27.18 -35.89 10.33
N GLY A 32 -27.52 -35.02 9.38
CA GLY A 32 -26.54 -34.29 8.59
C GLY A 32 -25.96 -33.08 9.33
N ILE A 33 -24.74 -32.71 8.96
CA ILE A 33 -24.14 -31.44 9.37
C ILE A 33 -24.13 -30.54 8.14
N ASP A 34 -24.83 -29.42 8.21
CA ASP A 34 -24.78 -28.39 7.17
C ASP A 34 -23.60 -27.49 7.43
N ILE A 35 -22.75 -27.36 6.42
CA ILE A 35 -21.60 -26.47 6.44
C ILE A 35 -21.81 -25.41 5.38
N GLU A 36 -21.71 -24.15 5.75
CA GLU A 36 -21.72 -23.04 4.82
C GLU A 36 -20.43 -22.24 4.97
N PHE A 37 -19.71 -22.07 3.86
CA PHE A 37 -18.56 -21.20 3.75
C PHE A 37 -18.94 -20.03 2.87
N ILE A 38 -18.77 -18.82 3.37
CA ILE A 38 -18.94 -17.59 2.61
C ILE A 38 -17.60 -16.86 2.65
N GLN A 39 -17.05 -16.62 1.46
CA GLN A 39 -15.84 -15.81 1.36
C GLN A 39 -16.17 -14.38 1.80
N ALA A 40 -15.43 -13.84 2.77
CA ALA A 40 -15.52 -12.45 3.14
C ALA A 40 -15.09 -11.56 1.95
N GLU A 41 -15.67 -10.37 1.83
CA GLU A 41 -15.20 -9.38 0.86
C GLU A 41 -13.71 -9.11 1.07
N THR A 42 -12.97 -9.02 -0.05
CA THR A 42 -11.55 -8.69 0.03
C THR A 42 -11.41 -7.25 0.52
N PRO A 43 -10.70 -7.02 1.64
CA PRO A 43 -10.52 -5.68 2.17
C PRO A 43 -9.91 -4.72 1.13
N ILE A 44 -10.39 -3.47 1.11
CA ILE A 44 -9.99 -2.48 0.11
C ILE A 44 -8.47 -2.24 0.10
N ALA A 45 -7.84 -2.26 1.27
CA ALA A 45 -6.40 -2.08 1.42
C ALA A 45 -5.56 -3.20 0.74
N TYR A 46 -6.17 -4.36 0.48
CA TYR A 46 -5.51 -5.46 -0.24
C TYR A 46 -5.18 -5.09 -1.68
N TYR A 47 -6.05 -4.33 -2.34
CA TYR A 47 -5.91 -4.00 -3.76
C TYR A 47 -4.79 -2.99 -4.05
N VAL A 48 -4.39 -2.20 -3.05
CA VAL A 48 -3.30 -1.23 -3.17
C VAL A 48 -1.98 -1.72 -2.56
N ALA A 49 -2.03 -2.80 -1.75
CA ALA A 49 -0.85 -3.38 -1.12
C ALA A 49 0.05 -4.04 -2.18
N SER A 50 1.18 -3.41 -2.48
CA SER A 50 2.14 -3.86 -3.50
C SER A 50 3.48 -3.14 -3.33
N THR A 51 4.46 -3.55 -4.13
CA THR A 51 5.70 -2.80 -4.32
C THR A 51 5.66 -2.12 -5.69
N TYR A 52 5.71 -0.80 -5.69
CA TYR A 52 5.74 0.04 -6.89
C TYR A 52 7.20 0.36 -7.18
N GLN A 53 7.79 -0.34 -8.16
CA GLN A 53 9.22 -0.33 -8.43
C GLN A 53 9.57 -0.23 -9.93
N TYR A 54 8.57 -0.13 -10.81
CA TYR A 54 8.78 0.01 -12.25
C TYR A 54 8.39 1.39 -12.72
N ASN A 55 9.18 1.96 -13.65
CA ASN A 55 8.99 3.30 -14.18
C ASN A 55 8.86 4.36 -13.07
N THR A 56 9.75 4.25 -12.08
CA THR A 56 9.68 5.07 -10.87
C THR A 56 10.38 6.40 -11.04
N ASN A 57 9.85 7.40 -10.36
CA ASN A 57 10.49 8.69 -10.15
C ASN A 57 10.12 9.21 -8.76
N LEU A 58 11.11 9.66 -8.03
CA LEU A 58 10.94 10.42 -6.78
C LEU A 58 11.52 11.81 -7.01
N SER A 59 10.70 12.83 -6.92
CA SER A 59 11.11 14.21 -7.02
C SER A 59 10.83 14.95 -5.74
N ILE A 60 11.72 15.86 -5.37
CA ILE A 60 11.58 16.71 -4.19
C ILE A 60 11.53 18.16 -4.60
N SER A 61 10.63 18.91 -3.99
CA SER A 61 10.54 20.35 -4.13
C SER A 61 10.46 21.03 -2.76
N VAL A 62 10.97 22.25 -2.70
CA VAL A 62 10.90 23.16 -1.54
C VAL A 62 10.27 24.45 -2.02
N MET A 63 9.15 24.88 -1.43
CA MET A 63 8.40 26.07 -1.86
C MET A 63 8.11 26.11 -3.38
N GLY A 64 7.80 24.94 -3.96
CA GLY A 64 7.52 24.83 -5.40
C GLY A 64 8.74 24.82 -6.33
N SER A 65 9.94 25.02 -5.81
CA SER A 65 11.18 24.92 -6.58
C SER A 65 11.74 23.51 -6.52
N SER A 66 12.13 22.94 -7.66
CA SER A 66 12.76 21.61 -7.71
C SER A 66 14.07 21.61 -6.92
N TYR A 67 14.22 20.57 -6.07
CA TYR A 67 15.40 20.40 -5.22
C TYR A 67 16.21 19.15 -5.58
N GLY A 68 15.60 18.15 -6.19
CA GLY A 68 16.28 16.94 -6.65
C GLY A 68 15.29 15.87 -7.09
N SER A 69 15.80 14.87 -7.81
CA SER A 69 15.01 13.70 -8.22
C SER A 69 15.88 12.45 -8.40
N THR A 70 15.23 11.29 -8.43
CA THR A 70 15.85 10.00 -8.75
C THR A 70 14.84 9.04 -9.35
N GLU A 71 15.31 8.19 -10.27
CA GLU A 71 14.55 7.05 -10.80
C GLU A 71 14.85 5.76 -10.01
N ASP A 72 15.93 5.75 -9.19
CA ASP A 72 16.28 4.64 -8.29
C ASP A 72 15.52 4.80 -6.96
N CYS A 73 14.24 4.52 -7.02
CA CYS A 73 13.33 4.62 -5.88
C CYS A 73 12.22 3.55 -5.96
N LYS A 74 11.53 3.34 -4.86
CA LYS A 74 10.35 2.47 -4.78
C LYS A 74 9.42 2.90 -3.66
N ALA A 75 8.13 2.57 -3.79
CA ALA A 75 7.17 2.65 -2.71
C ALA A 75 6.69 1.23 -2.34
N ILE A 76 6.83 0.87 -1.07
CA ILE A 76 6.36 -0.41 -0.55
C ILE A 76 5.10 -0.14 0.26
N VAL A 77 3.95 -0.60 -0.26
CA VAL A 77 2.64 -0.45 0.37
C VAL A 77 2.23 -1.76 1.01
N LYS A 78 2.08 -1.78 2.33
CA LYS A 78 1.66 -2.95 3.10
C LYS A 78 0.32 -2.69 3.77
N ARG A 79 -0.57 -3.66 3.73
CA ARG A 79 -1.84 -3.60 4.44
C ARG A 79 -1.61 -3.49 5.95
N ALA A 80 -2.29 -2.53 6.60
CA ALA A 80 -2.31 -2.35 8.04
C ALA A 80 -3.66 -2.79 8.64
N SER A 81 -4.77 -2.46 7.96
CA SER A 81 -6.13 -2.88 8.35
C SER A 81 -6.98 -3.22 7.11
N GLU A 82 -8.28 -3.24 7.22
CA GLU A 82 -9.20 -3.42 6.09
C GLU A 82 -9.21 -2.21 5.16
N THR A 83 -9.01 -1.02 5.70
CA THR A 83 -9.12 0.27 5.01
C THR A 83 -7.86 1.12 5.08
N THR A 84 -6.79 0.65 5.72
CA THR A 84 -5.54 1.40 5.87
C THR A 84 -4.33 0.61 5.42
N VAL A 85 -3.30 1.35 4.98
CA VAL A 85 -2.00 0.81 4.58
C VAL A 85 -0.86 1.56 5.27
N ASN A 86 0.31 0.93 5.34
CA ASN A 86 1.56 1.58 5.67
C ASN A 86 2.38 1.71 4.40
N ILE A 87 2.99 2.87 4.18
CA ILE A 87 3.75 3.19 2.97
C ILE A 87 5.19 3.49 3.36
N THR A 88 6.14 2.69 2.85
CA THR A 88 7.57 2.98 2.96
C THR A 88 8.05 3.57 1.65
N LEU A 89 8.58 4.77 1.68
CA LEU A 89 9.22 5.43 0.53
C LEU A 89 10.73 5.24 0.62
N ASN A 90 11.31 4.66 -0.43
CA ASN A 90 12.74 4.43 -0.58
C ASN A 90 13.30 5.30 -1.71
N GLY A 91 14.55 5.71 -1.59
CA GLY A 91 15.29 6.40 -2.66
C GLY A 91 15.72 7.82 -2.30
N PHE A 92 15.41 8.31 -1.11
CA PHE A 92 15.83 9.66 -0.69
C PHE A 92 17.37 9.82 -0.68
N GLY A 93 18.11 8.74 -0.41
CA GLY A 93 19.58 8.73 -0.47
C GLY A 93 20.15 8.76 -1.90
N ASN A 94 19.32 8.55 -2.93
CA ASN A 94 19.73 8.44 -4.33
C ASN A 94 19.41 9.71 -5.15
N LEU A 95 18.96 10.76 -4.48
CA LEU A 95 18.60 12.02 -5.14
C LEU A 95 19.79 12.66 -5.84
N THR A 96 19.56 13.16 -7.06
CA THR A 96 20.50 13.96 -7.82
C THR A 96 20.01 15.40 -7.91
N GLY A 97 20.93 16.36 -8.04
CA GLY A 97 20.62 17.80 -8.03
C GLY A 97 20.88 18.43 -6.66
N GLY A 98 20.20 19.51 -6.32
CA GLY A 98 20.35 20.23 -5.05
C GLY A 98 20.07 19.40 -3.82
N GLY A 99 19.20 18.37 -3.95
CA GLY A 99 18.86 17.42 -2.90
C GLY A 99 19.90 16.35 -2.59
N SER A 100 20.96 16.23 -3.37
CA SER A 100 22.02 15.23 -3.19
C SER A 100 22.78 15.35 -1.85
N ASN A 101 22.67 16.48 -1.17
CA ASN A 101 23.23 16.70 0.16
C ASN A 101 22.23 16.44 1.29
N MET A 102 21.00 16.03 0.97
CA MET A 102 20.02 15.69 1.98
C MET A 102 20.35 14.30 2.54
N SER A 103 20.85 14.24 3.78
CA SER A 103 21.14 12.99 4.49
C SER A 103 19.86 12.36 5.05
N LEU A 104 18.83 12.26 4.22
CA LEU A 104 17.54 11.66 4.58
C LEU A 104 17.50 10.25 4.05
N GLY A 105 17.28 9.31 4.94
CA GLY A 105 17.05 7.91 4.59
C GLY A 105 15.58 7.61 4.31
N ASP A 106 15.31 6.34 4.15
CA ASP A 106 13.96 5.83 3.93
C ASP A 106 13.10 5.97 5.19
N PHE A 107 11.80 6.15 5.04
CA PHE A 107 10.88 6.20 6.17
C PHE A 107 9.52 5.60 5.82
N THR A 108 8.79 5.20 6.88
CA THR A 108 7.47 4.57 6.75
C THR A 108 6.39 5.45 7.32
N ILE A 109 5.35 5.69 6.55
CA ILE A 109 4.13 6.41 6.93
C ILE A 109 3.06 5.39 7.27
N ASN A 110 2.57 5.41 8.50
CA ASN A 110 1.61 4.44 9.00
C ASN A 110 0.17 4.96 8.93
N GLY A 111 -0.78 4.05 8.72
CA GLY A 111 -2.20 4.34 8.85
C GLY A 111 -2.81 5.18 7.73
N VAL A 112 -2.25 5.14 6.53
CA VAL A 112 -2.79 5.84 5.35
C VAL A 112 -4.13 5.26 4.96
N ASN A 113 -5.18 6.07 4.90
CA ASN A 113 -6.52 5.67 4.50
C ASN A 113 -6.58 5.35 3.01
N VAL A 114 -7.38 4.34 2.69
CA VAL A 114 -7.65 3.89 1.32
C VAL A 114 -9.14 4.04 1.05
N GLU A 115 -9.50 4.70 -0.05
CA GLU A 115 -10.88 4.79 -0.51
C GLU A 115 -10.96 4.36 -1.98
N LYS A 116 -12.04 3.66 -2.34
CA LYS A 116 -12.29 3.23 -3.71
C LYS A 116 -12.93 4.36 -4.52
N THR A 117 -12.44 4.55 -5.73
CA THR A 117 -12.99 5.49 -6.71
C THR A 117 -13.44 4.76 -7.98
N THR A 118 -13.99 5.47 -8.94
CA THR A 118 -14.37 4.90 -10.25
C THR A 118 -13.17 4.46 -11.09
N SER A 119 -12.00 5.07 -10.90
CA SER A 119 -10.77 4.82 -11.68
C SER A 119 -9.67 4.07 -10.93
N GLY A 120 -9.90 3.71 -9.66
CA GLY A 120 -8.93 3.03 -8.82
C GLY A 120 -9.14 3.32 -7.35
N TYR A 121 -8.10 3.80 -6.68
CA TYR A 121 -8.10 4.04 -5.23
C TYR A 121 -7.41 5.37 -4.93
N THR A 122 -7.90 6.07 -3.91
CA THR A 122 -7.21 7.22 -3.32
C THR A 122 -6.55 6.84 -2.01
N LEU A 123 -5.44 7.49 -1.72
CA LEU A 123 -4.67 7.38 -0.50
C LEU A 123 -4.67 8.73 0.19
N SER A 124 -4.95 8.78 1.47
CA SER A 124 -4.96 10.05 2.22
C SER A 124 -4.54 9.87 3.67
N LEU A 125 -3.78 10.84 4.16
CA LEU A 125 -3.45 10.97 5.59
C LEU A 125 -3.18 12.45 5.87
N GLY A 126 -3.67 12.96 6.99
CA GLY A 126 -3.33 14.29 7.48
C GLY A 126 -1.95 14.33 8.13
N GLU A 127 -1.84 15.01 9.26
CA GLU A 127 -0.59 15.08 10.03
C GLU A 127 -0.17 13.69 10.52
N PHE A 128 1.13 13.42 10.49
CA PHE A 128 1.70 12.17 10.97
C PHE A 128 3.11 12.38 11.54
N GLU A 129 3.56 11.43 12.34
CA GLU A 129 4.93 11.35 12.85
C GLU A 129 5.60 10.11 12.28
N SER A 130 6.89 10.22 11.94
CA SER A 130 7.72 9.11 11.48
C SER A 130 9.19 9.39 11.79
N GLU A 131 10.04 8.43 11.49
CA GLU A 131 11.49 8.54 11.59
C GLU A 131 12.12 8.03 10.30
N ALA A 132 13.00 8.82 9.71
CA ALA A 132 13.80 8.40 8.57
C ALA A 132 15.10 7.73 9.06
N GLU A 133 15.48 6.66 8.39
CA GLU A 133 16.79 6.05 8.60
C GLU A 133 17.91 7.06 8.32
N SER A 134 19.00 6.97 9.01
CA SER A 134 20.17 7.83 8.81
C SER A 134 21.42 7.00 8.58
N SER A 135 22.22 7.38 7.62
CA SER A 135 23.54 6.79 7.38
C SER A 135 24.51 6.99 8.56
N THR A 136 24.21 7.91 9.47
CA THR A 136 25.00 8.20 10.68
C THR A 136 24.54 7.43 11.93
N GLY A 137 23.48 6.62 11.80
CA GLY A 137 22.94 5.78 12.88
C GLY A 137 21.96 6.48 13.83
N THR A 138 21.76 7.80 13.71
CA THR A 138 20.74 8.51 14.49
C THR A 138 19.55 8.81 13.57
N PRO A 139 18.36 8.26 13.84
CA PRO A 139 17.17 8.53 13.01
C PRO A 139 16.86 10.01 12.96
N THR A 140 16.40 10.47 11.80
CA THR A 140 15.91 11.83 11.63
C THR A 140 14.40 11.85 11.84
N PRO A 141 13.87 12.62 12.83
CA PRO A 141 12.44 12.72 13.04
C PRO A 141 11.76 13.38 11.83
N ILE A 142 10.60 12.89 11.46
CA ILE A 142 9.79 13.38 10.35
C ILE A 142 8.45 13.85 10.91
N THR A 143 8.16 15.15 10.76
CA THR A 143 6.83 15.70 11.03
C THR A 143 6.08 15.83 9.72
N GLY A 144 5.12 14.95 9.49
CA GLY A 144 4.27 14.94 8.30
C GLY A 144 3.20 16.02 8.36
N VAL A 145 2.91 16.62 7.23
CA VAL A 145 1.85 17.62 7.06
C VAL A 145 0.65 16.98 6.37
N SER A 146 0.89 16.25 5.29
CA SER A 146 -0.15 15.51 4.55
C SER A 146 0.46 14.46 3.65
N LEU A 147 -0.33 13.42 3.38
CA LEU A 147 -0.11 12.48 2.28
C LEU A 147 -1.38 12.41 1.45
N GLU A 148 -1.23 12.55 0.15
CA GLU A 148 -2.26 12.30 -0.84
C GLU A 148 -1.69 11.41 -1.94
N GLY A 149 -2.53 10.54 -2.51
CA GLY A 149 -2.08 9.69 -3.60
C GLY A 149 -3.22 9.00 -4.32
N THR A 150 -2.88 8.39 -5.43
CA THR A 150 -3.78 7.57 -6.24
C THR A 150 -3.10 6.28 -6.65
N VAL A 151 -3.88 5.22 -6.72
CA VAL A 151 -3.48 3.94 -7.31
C VAL A 151 -4.52 3.57 -8.35
N ALA A 152 -4.13 3.57 -9.61
CA ALA A 152 -5.00 3.23 -10.71
C ALA A 152 -5.17 1.70 -10.85
N THR A 153 -6.22 1.28 -11.56
CA THR A 153 -6.53 -0.14 -11.78
C THR A 153 -5.48 -0.89 -12.62
N ASP A 154 -4.69 -0.16 -13.39
CA ASP A 154 -3.57 -0.71 -14.17
C ASP A 154 -2.31 -0.98 -13.32
N GLY A 155 -2.32 -0.56 -12.05
CA GLY A 155 -1.23 -0.72 -11.11
C GLY A 155 -0.25 0.45 -11.09
N THR A 156 -0.57 1.59 -11.71
CA THR A 156 0.22 2.82 -11.55
C THR A 156 -0.17 3.52 -10.25
N ALA A 157 0.82 4.16 -9.61
CA ALA A 157 0.64 4.93 -8.39
C ALA A 157 1.34 6.29 -8.48
N GLU A 158 0.69 7.29 -7.92
CA GLU A 158 1.27 8.60 -7.64
C GLU A 158 1.03 8.93 -6.17
N ILE A 159 2.07 9.29 -5.43
CA ILE A 159 2.01 9.57 -4.00
C ILE A 159 2.74 10.88 -3.74
N THR A 160 2.04 11.85 -3.19
CA THR A 160 2.58 13.16 -2.79
C THR A 160 2.61 13.24 -1.28
N VAL A 161 3.75 13.56 -0.70
CA VAL A 161 3.94 13.69 0.75
C VAL A 161 4.56 15.04 1.06
N ALA A 162 3.89 15.81 1.90
CA ALA A 162 4.42 17.04 2.48
C ALA A 162 4.89 16.77 3.92
N PHE A 163 6.15 17.07 4.24
CA PHE A 163 6.73 16.77 5.56
C PHE A 163 7.93 17.66 5.87
N LYS A 164 8.31 17.71 7.15
CA LYS A 164 9.49 18.43 7.66
C LYS A 164 10.46 17.42 8.26
N PRO A 165 11.67 17.24 7.68
CA PRO A 165 12.71 16.43 8.30
C PRO A 165 13.47 17.23 9.37
N GLY A 166 13.61 16.64 10.55
CA GLY A 166 14.33 17.24 11.67
C GLY A 166 13.73 18.58 12.11
N SER A 167 14.59 19.58 12.25
CA SER A 167 14.20 20.94 12.67
C SER A 167 13.93 21.89 11.50
N MET A 168 13.67 21.37 10.31
CA MET A 168 13.39 22.21 9.14
C MET A 168 12.17 23.10 9.37
N PRO A 169 12.27 24.41 9.16
CA PRO A 169 11.15 25.35 9.44
C PRO A 169 10.03 25.24 8.42
N MET A 170 10.31 24.76 7.21
CA MET A 170 9.37 24.66 6.10
C MET A 170 9.22 23.22 5.63
N PRO A 171 8.01 22.82 5.19
CA PRO A 171 7.83 21.50 4.63
C PRO A 171 8.51 21.38 3.26
N ILE A 172 9.00 20.21 2.98
CA ILE A 172 9.37 19.76 1.64
C ILE A 172 8.23 18.92 1.08
N THR A 173 8.10 18.88 -0.23
CA THR A 173 7.14 18.05 -0.93
C THR A 173 7.89 16.99 -1.73
N ALA A 174 7.61 15.72 -1.45
CA ALA A 174 8.09 14.61 -2.22
C ALA A 174 6.94 14.04 -3.08
N VAL A 175 7.19 13.83 -4.36
CA VAL A 175 6.26 13.20 -5.29
C VAL A 175 6.90 11.94 -5.82
N PHE A 176 6.28 10.80 -5.52
CA PHE A 176 6.64 9.49 -6.03
C PHE A 176 5.66 9.10 -7.13
N THR A 177 6.19 8.62 -8.26
CA THR A 177 5.41 7.94 -9.29
C THR A 177 6.03 6.58 -9.58
N GLY A 178 5.21 5.59 -9.92
CA GLY A 178 5.71 4.25 -10.24
C GLY A 178 4.59 3.27 -10.52
N SER A 179 4.94 2.04 -10.89
CA SER A 179 3.97 0.98 -11.07
C SER A 179 4.36 -0.32 -10.37
N SER A 180 3.35 -1.10 -10.01
CA SER A 180 3.52 -2.43 -9.42
C SER A 180 3.73 -3.53 -10.47
N LYS A 181 3.56 -3.21 -11.75
CA LYS A 181 3.73 -4.12 -12.88
C LYS A 181 4.75 -3.56 -13.85
N SER A 182 5.62 -4.43 -14.37
CA SER A 182 6.46 -4.06 -15.49
C SER A 182 5.57 -3.76 -16.70
N SER A 183 5.81 -2.62 -17.37
CA SER A 183 5.18 -2.36 -18.67
C SER A 183 5.62 -3.49 -19.59
N ALA A 184 4.69 -4.26 -20.13
CA ALA A 184 5.00 -5.19 -21.19
C ALA A 184 5.54 -4.37 -22.39
N GLN A 185 6.79 -4.63 -22.77
CA GLN A 185 7.36 -4.13 -24.02
C GLN A 185 6.71 -4.85 -25.18
#